data_898807de229f4f0e7e095f01f3f94980
#
_entry.id   898807de229f4f0e7e095f01f3f94980
#
_cell.length_a   1.000
_cell.length_b   1.000
_cell.length_c   1.000
_cell.angle_alpha   90.00
_cell.angle_beta   90.00
_cell.angle_gamma   90.00
#
_symmetry.space_group_name_H-M   'P 1'
#
loop_
_entity.id
_entity.type
_entity.pdbx_description
1 polymer ?
#
loop_
_entity_poly.entity_id
_entity_poly.type
_entity_poly.pdbx_seq_one_letter_code
_entity_poly.pdbx_strand_id
1 'polypeptide(L)'
;MSNQKIQLQNCFILLMGFPGVGKRTVGEAFARKTNARFTHHHELYDPIFKLFCNDYEDQSNLTPQMWEKLNEAQAVYFAAVADVCSRDDSFIYTEMMLDKDPYHQIDYKNILDVVKKRNAHFFPVRLIFEEDELIKRVQSNDRIEYSEFKTRDPDLSKKRSRELNVFYSHHENEMTIDNTNLSADLVADRIIQLIQLKLKI
;
A
#
# COMPACT_ATOMS: atom_id res chain seq x y z
N MET A 1 23.23 -11.68 -16.87
CA MET A 1 23.79 -10.61 -16.01
C MET A 1 22.90 -10.53 -14.79
N SER A 2 23.42 -10.85 -13.61
CA SER A 2 22.65 -10.70 -12.36
C SER A 2 22.48 -9.20 -12.12
N ASN A 3 21.26 -8.68 -12.31
CA ASN A 3 20.95 -7.32 -11.90
C ASN A 3 21.14 -7.23 -10.39
N GLN A 4 22.20 -6.58 -9.94
CA GLN A 4 22.46 -6.34 -8.53
C GLN A 4 21.34 -5.45 -8.00
N LYS A 5 20.62 -5.92 -6.97
CA LYS A 5 19.54 -5.14 -6.35
C LYS A 5 20.10 -3.90 -5.67
N ILE A 6 19.37 -2.80 -5.78
CA ILE A 6 19.68 -1.56 -5.07
C ILE A 6 19.49 -1.79 -3.57
N GLN A 7 20.53 -1.49 -2.80
CA GLN A 7 20.53 -1.67 -1.35
C GLN A 7 19.97 -0.42 -0.66
N LEU A 8 18.86 -0.59 0.03
CA LEU A 8 18.26 0.42 0.90
C LEU A 8 18.48 -0.01 2.35
N GLN A 9 18.76 0.93 3.23
CA GLN A 9 18.94 0.66 4.65
C GLN A 9 17.88 1.39 5.47
N ASN A 10 17.20 0.63 6.33
CA ASN A 10 16.21 1.15 7.26
C ASN A 10 15.18 2.11 6.62
N CYS A 11 14.68 1.76 5.45
CA CYS A 11 13.63 2.53 4.78
C CYS A 11 12.27 1.88 5.00
N PHE A 12 11.26 2.69 5.26
CA PHE A 12 9.86 2.28 5.25
C PHE A 12 9.11 3.06 4.18
N ILE A 13 8.67 2.36 3.13
CA ILE A 13 7.94 2.93 2.02
C ILE A 13 6.46 2.56 2.16
N LEU A 14 5.57 3.56 2.17
CA LEU A 14 4.13 3.36 2.23
C LEU A 14 3.49 3.74 0.89
N LEU A 15 3.01 2.76 0.13
CA LEU A 15 2.25 3.04 -1.09
C LEU A 15 0.77 3.23 -0.76
N MET A 16 0.27 4.44 -0.99
CA MET A 16 -1.12 4.84 -0.76
C MET A 16 -1.84 5.10 -2.09
N GLY A 17 -3.14 4.84 -2.10
CA GLY A 17 -3.97 5.13 -3.28
C GLY A 17 -5.26 4.34 -3.32
N PHE A 18 -6.12 4.70 -4.26
CA PHE A 18 -7.38 4.00 -4.47
C PHE A 18 -7.22 2.52 -4.84
N PRO A 19 -8.26 1.69 -4.61
CA PRO A 19 -8.32 0.36 -5.20
C PRO A 19 -8.16 0.44 -6.72
N GLY A 20 -7.32 -0.39 -7.32
CA GLY A 20 -7.07 -0.38 -8.77
C GLY A 20 -5.91 0.49 -9.24
N VAL A 21 -5.37 1.40 -8.41
CA VAL A 21 -4.25 2.28 -8.80
C VAL A 21 -2.93 1.54 -9.09
N GLY A 22 -2.84 0.24 -8.78
CA GLY A 22 -1.64 -0.57 -9.07
C GLY A 22 -0.62 -0.64 -7.92
N LYS A 23 -0.99 -0.31 -6.68
CA LYS A 23 -0.09 -0.39 -5.51
C LYS A 23 0.68 -1.70 -5.42
N ARG A 24 -0.02 -2.84 -5.58
CA ARG A 24 0.61 -4.16 -5.50
C ARG A 24 1.66 -4.35 -6.59
N THR A 25 1.29 -4.12 -7.84
CA THR A 25 2.18 -4.31 -8.99
C THR A 25 3.43 -3.42 -8.91
N VAL A 26 3.25 -2.17 -8.42
CA VAL A 26 4.35 -1.24 -8.15
C VAL A 26 5.21 -1.74 -6.99
N GLY A 27 4.60 -2.22 -5.90
CA GLY A 27 5.32 -2.78 -4.74
C GLY A 27 6.17 -4.00 -5.11
N GLU A 28 5.61 -4.92 -5.90
CA GLU A 28 6.33 -6.08 -6.44
C GLU A 28 7.49 -5.65 -7.36
N ALA A 29 7.26 -4.67 -8.25
CA ALA A 29 8.30 -4.14 -9.13
C ALA A 29 9.43 -3.49 -8.31
N PHE A 30 9.10 -2.73 -7.29
CA PHE A 30 10.06 -2.11 -6.38
C PHE A 30 10.90 -3.17 -5.64
N ALA A 31 10.26 -4.20 -5.07
CA ALA A 31 10.95 -5.28 -4.36
C ALA A 31 11.83 -6.17 -5.26
N ARG A 32 11.48 -6.29 -6.55
CA ARG A 32 12.37 -6.95 -7.52
C ARG A 32 13.67 -6.18 -7.73
N LYS A 33 13.62 -4.85 -7.70
CA LYS A 33 14.75 -3.95 -7.98
C LYS A 33 15.58 -3.60 -6.76
N THR A 34 15.01 -3.78 -5.56
CA THR A 34 15.66 -3.43 -4.28
C THR A 34 15.74 -4.62 -3.34
N ASN A 35 16.38 -4.43 -2.17
CA ASN A 35 16.35 -5.40 -1.06
C ASN A 35 15.12 -5.23 -0.14
N ALA A 36 14.21 -4.30 -0.41
CA ALA A 36 13.03 -4.06 0.44
C ALA A 36 12.08 -5.28 0.43
N ARG A 37 11.56 -5.60 1.62
CA ARG A 37 10.55 -6.64 1.80
C ARG A 37 9.18 -6.04 1.49
N PHE A 38 8.47 -6.66 0.56
CA PHE A 38 7.14 -6.21 0.15
C PHE A 38 6.05 -6.96 0.91
N THR A 39 5.04 -6.22 1.36
CA THR A 39 3.80 -6.76 1.91
C THR A 39 2.62 -5.96 1.40
N HIS A 40 1.67 -6.66 0.81
CA HIS A 40 0.37 -6.10 0.45
C HIS A 40 -0.60 -6.30 1.62
N HIS A 41 -1.36 -5.26 2.02
CA HIS A 41 -2.29 -5.36 3.15
C HIS A 41 -3.28 -6.53 3.06
N HIS A 42 -3.73 -6.89 1.85
CA HIS A 42 -4.58 -8.06 1.64
C HIS A 42 -3.91 -9.39 2.05
N GLU A 43 -2.57 -9.47 2.07
CA GLU A 43 -1.89 -10.68 2.58
C GLU A 43 -2.12 -10.88 4.09
N LEU A 44 -2.40 -9.79 4.81
CA LEU A 44 -2.74 -9.82 6.23
C LEU A 44 -4.24 -9.99 6.45
N TYR A 45 -5.07 -9.35 5.62
CA TYR A 45 -6.50 -9.28 5.82
C TYR A 45 -7.28 -10.43 5.20
N ASP A 46 -6.91 -10.91 3.99
CA ASP A 46 -7.67 -11.92 3.28
C ASP A 46 -7.81 -13.24 4.06
N PRO A 47 -6.79 -13.74 4.81
CA PRO A 47 -6.96 -14.90 5.66
C PRO A 47 -8.03 -14.73 6.75
N ILE A 48 -8.18 -13.51 7.26
CA ILE A 48 -9.17 -13.16 8.28
C ILE A 48 -10.54 -12.91 7.64
N PHE A 49 -10.58 -12.20 6.50
CA PHE A 49 -11.82 -12.00 5.74
C PHE A 49 -12.51 -13.31 5.40
N LYS A 50 -11.76 -14.33 4.98
CA LYS A 50 -12.27 -15.68 4.68
C LYS A 50 -13.00 -16.37 5.84
N LEU A 51 -12.80 -15.91 7.07
CA LEU A 51 -13.54 -16.41 8.24
C LEU A 51 -14.92 -15.75 8.37
N PHE A 52 -15.12 -14.57 7.78
CA PHE A 52 -16.29 -13.71 7.97
C PHE A 52 -17.09 -13.50 6.71
N CYS A 53 -16.43 -13.50 5.55
CA CYS A 53 -16.99 -13.13 4.26
C CYS A 53 -16.65 -14.18 3.20
N ASN A 54 -17.54 -14.34 2.21
CA ASN A 54 -17.26 -15.16 1.03
C ASN A 54 -16.55 -14.35 -0.06
N ASP A 55 -16.88 -13.07 -0.17
CA ASP A 55 -16.36 -12.15 -1.20
C ASP A 55 -16.37 -10.69 -0.72
N TYR A 56 -16.11 -9.77 -1.66
CA TYR A 56 -16.08 -8.34 -1.38
C TYR A 56 -17.46 -7.76 -0.97
N GLU A 57 -18.54 -8.24 -1.57
CA GLU A 57 -19.89 -7.74 -1.29
C GLU A 57 -20.28 -7.99 0.16
N ASP A 58 -19.85 -9.11 0.73
CA ASP A 58 -20.08 -9.47 2.12
C ASP A 58 -19.38 -8.52 3.13
N GLN A 59 -18.38 -7.75 2.71
CA GLN A 59 -17.66 -6.84 3.61
C GLN A 59 -18.57 -5.74 4.21
N SER A 60 -19.67 -5.40 3.54
CA SER A 60 -20.66 -4.47 4.09
C SER A 60 -21.34 -4.98 5.36
N ASN A 61 -21.28 -6.27 5.61
CA ASN A 61 -21.86 -6.95 6.77
C ASN A 61 -20.87 -7.11 7.94
N LEU A 62 -19.63 -6.64 7.79
CA LEU A 62 -18.63 -6.74 8.85
C LEU A 62 -19.01 -5.89 10.05
N THR A 63 -19.05 -6.53 11.22
CA THR A 63 -19.28 -5.87 12.49
C THR A 63 -18.02 -5.14 12.97
N PRO A 64 -18.14 -4.16 13.89
CA PRO A 64 -16.97 -3.52 14.50
C PRO A 64 -15.99 -4.51 15.13
N GLN A 65 -16.48 -5.62 15.71
CA GLN A 65 -15.63 -6.68 16.28
C GLN A 65 -14.80 -7.41 15.22
N MET A 66 -15.37 -7.64 14.03
CA MET A 66 -14.64 -8.27 12.92
C MET A 66 -13.54 -7.33 12.40
N TRP A 67 -13.82 -6.04 12.27
CA TRP A 67 -12.82 -5.03 11.93
C TRP A 67 -11.69 -4.94 12.97
N GLU A 68 -12.02 -5.07 14.26
CA GLU A 68 -11.03 -5.13 15.34
C GLU A 68 -10.04 -6.29 15.12
N LYS A 69 -10.52 -7.47 14.71
CA LYS A 69 -9.65 -8.63 14.44
C LYS A 69 -8.73 -8.44 13.25
N LEU A 70 -9.18 -7.72 12.21
CA LEU A 70 -8.32 -7.32 11.11
C LEU A 70 -7.21 -6.37 11.57
N ASN A 71 -7.56 -5.40 12.41
CA ASN A 71 -6.60 -4.46 12.99
C ASN A 71 -5.59 -5.16 13.92
N GLU A 72 -6.01 -6.16 14.70
CA GLU A 72 -5.11 -6.99 15.51
C GLU A 72 -4.09 -7.74 14.64
N ALA A 73 -4.53 -8.32 13.50
CA ALA A 73 -3.62 -9.00 12.59
C ALA A 73 -2.57 -8.03 11.99
N GLN A 74 -3.00 -6.82 11.62
CA GLN A 74 -2.08 -5.76 11.17
C GLN A 74 -1.11 -5.35 12.29
N ALA A 75 -1.59 -5.23 13.53
CA ALA A 75 -0.76 -4.87 14.67
C ALA A 75 0.33 -5.92 14.93
N VAL A 76 0.04 -7.21 14.78
CA VAL A 76 1.05 -8.29 14.89
C VAL A 76 2.13 -8.13 13.84
N TYR A 77 1.77 -7.85 12.59
CA TYR A 77 2.73 -7.58 11.51
C TYR A 77 3.63 -6.39 11.85
N PHE A 78 3.04 -5.27 12.26
CA PHE A 78 3.81 -4.07 12.59
C PHE A 78 4.70 -4.24 13.82
N ALA A 79 4.25 -5.01 14.82
CA ALA A 79 5.09 -5.36 15.97
C ALA A 79 6.30 -6.20 15.54
N ALA A 80 6.11 -7.18 14.65
CA ALA A 80 7.22 -7.97 14.12
C ALA A 80 8.22 -7.10 13.34
N VAL A 81 7.73 -6.20 12.49
CA VAL A 81 8.59 -5.25 11.76
C VAL A 81 9.36 -4.35 12.73
N ALA A 82 8.69 -3.83 13.76
CA ALA A 82 9.28 -2.89 14.70
C ALA A 82 10.30 -3.53 15.66
N ASP A 83 10.02 -4.75 16.14
CA ASP A 83 10.71 -5.32 17.30
C ASP A 83 11.63 -6.49 16.97
N VAL A 84 11.35 -7.21 15.88
CA VAL A 84 12.03 -8.47 15.56
C VAL A 84 12.92 -8.35 14.32
N CYS A 85 12.47 -7.64 13.28
CA CYS A 85 13.24 -7.49 12.07
C CYS A 85 14.52 -6.63 12.28
N SER A 86 15.59 -6.94 11.53
CA SER A 86 16.83 -6.17 11.59
C SER A 86 16.58 -4.68 11.34
N ARG A 87 17.34 -3.83 12.04
CA ARG A 87 17.28 -2.37 11.83
C ARG A 87 17.67 -1.96 10.41
N ASP A 88 18.49 -2.76 9.73
CA ASP A 88 18.93 -2.50 8.36
C ASP A 88 17.88 -2.92 7.31
N ASP A 89 16.91 -3.76 7.71
CA ASP A 89 15.86 -4.19 6.80
C ASP A 89 14.99 -3.00 6.34
N SER A 90 14.70 -2.97 5.05
CA SER A 90 13.78 -2.01 4.44
C SER A 90 12.48 -2.68 4.04
N PHE A 91 11.38 -1.94 4.12
CA PHE A 91 10.02 -2.43 3.89
C PHE A 91 9.28 -1.56 2.91
N ILE A 92 8.45 -2.17 2.08
CA ILE A 92 7.44 -1.49 1.29
C ILE A 92 6.07 -2.13 1.59
N TYR A 93 5.16 -1.32 2.07
CA TYR A 93 3.81 -1.71 2.48
C TYR A 93 2.77 -0.96 1.67
N THR A 94 1.66 -1.60 1.35
CA THR A 94 0.58 -0.95 0.60
C THR A 94 -0.66 -0.81 1.46
N GLU A 95 -1.30 0.35 1.39
CA GLU A 95 -2.58 0.58 2.06
C GLU A 95 -3.51 1.46 1.22
N MET A 96 -4.81 1.27 1.39
CA MET A 96 -5.80 2.20 0.89
C MET A 96 -6.00 3.29 1.95
N MET A 97 -5.48 4.49 1.70
CA MET A 97 -5.66 5.61 2.62
C MET A 97 -6.43 6.74 1.95
N LEU A 98 -7.56 7.11 2.56
CA LEU A 98 -8.46 8.17 2.09
C LEU A 98 -8.60 9.24 3.17
N ASP A 99 -8.74 10.51 2.74
CA ASP A 99 -8.61 11.71 3.59
C ASP A 99 -9.70 11.87 4.67
N LYS A 100 -10.89 11.30 4.47
CA LYS A 100 -12.03 11.46 5.39
C LYS A 100 -12.35 10.22 6.21
N ASP A 101 -11.54 9.19 6.10
CA ASP A 101 -11.77 7.94 6.81
C ASP A 101 -11.00 7.94 8.14
N PRO A 102 -11.69 7.90 9.29
CA PRO A 102 -11.02 7.92 10.59
C PRO A 102 -10.17 6.67 10.85
N TYR A 103 -10.52 5.53 10.27
CA TYR A 103 -9.73 4.30 10.40
C TYR A 103 -8.39 4.43 9.69
N HIS A 104 -8.36 5.05 8.49
CA HIS A 104 -7.11 5.28 7.78
C HIS A 104 -6.16 6.24 8.51
N GLN A 105 -6.69 7.17 9.31
CA GLN A 105 -5.85 8.02 10.17
C GLN A 105 -5.23 7.22 11.32
N ILE A 106 -5.95 6.24 11.87
CA ILE A 106 -5.43 5.32 12.89
C ILE A 106 -4.34 4.45 12.28
N ASP A 107 -4.58 3.88 11.10
CA ASP A 107 -3.59 3.05 10.40
C ASP A 107 -2.31 3.83 10.08
N TYR A 108 -2.46 5.07 9.62
CA TYR A 108 -1.30 5.94 9.38
C TYR A 108 -0.50 6.21 10.65
N LYS A 109 -1.17 6.46 11.77
CA LYS A 109 -0.53 6.64 13.07
C LYS A 109 0.22 5.37 13.50
N ASN A 110 -0.38 4.20 13.35
CA ASN A 110 0.27 2.92 13.66
C ASN A 110 1.55 2.72 12.83
N ILE A 111 1.52 3.09 11.54
CA ILE A 111 2.69 3.07 10.67
C ILE A 111 3.77 4.06 11.16
N LEU A 112 3.38 5.28 11.53
CA LEU A 112 4.34 6.26 12.09
C LEU A 112 4.98 5.79 13.39
N ASP A 113 4.25 5.06 14.24
CA ASP A 113 4.81 4.48 15.47
C ASP A 113 5.88 3.43 15.15
N VAL A 114 5.67 2.59 14.13
CA VAL A 114 6.70 1.66 13.63
C VAL A 114 7.92 2.40 13.09
N VAL A 115 7.71 3.40 12.25
CA VAL A 115 8.77 4.23 11.66
C VAL A 115 9.62 4.87 12.76
N LYS A 116 8.96 5.48 13.75
CA LYS A 116 9.59 6.13 14.90
C LYS A 116 10.37 5.11 15.74
N LYS A 117 9.78 3.97 16.06
CA LYS A 117 10.41 2.92 16.87
C LYS A 117 11.66 2.35 16.21
N ARG A 118 11.65 2.24 14.89
CA ARG A 118 12.80 1.81 14.09
C ARG A 118 13.81 2.93 13.84
N ASN A 119 13.45 4.19 14.04
CA ASN A 119 14.17 5.35 13.52
C ASN A 119 14.41 5.22 12.00
N ALA A 120 13.38 4.80 11.26
CA ALA A 120 13.48 4.51 9.84
C ALA A 120 13.31 5.77 8.98
N HIS A 121 13.95 5.76 7.81
CA HIS A 121 13.65 6.74 6.76
C HIS A 121 12.28 6.45 6.16
N PHE A 122 11.34 7.36 6.34
CA PHE A 122 9.96 7.18 5.91
C PHE A 122 9.67 7.87 4.58
N PHE A 123 9.06 7.14 3.65
CA PHE A 123 8.69 7.60 2.32
C PHE A 123 7.23 7.26 2.01
N PRO A 124 6.26 8.12 2.37
CA PRO A 124 4.89 7.97 1.91
C PRO A 124 4.79 8.31 0.43
N VAL A 125 4.17 7.43 -0.35
CA VAL A 125 4.01 7.56 -1.80
C VAL A 125 2.53 7.50 -2.15
N ARG A 126 1.99 8.60 -2.63
CA ARG A 126 0.63 8.68 -3.15
C ARG A 126 0.63 8.32 -4.63
N LEU A 127 -0.05 7.25 -4.98
CA LEU A 127 -0.33 6.90 -6.36
C LEU A 127 -1.69 7.46 -6.75
N ILE A 128 -1.70 8.28 -7.79
CA ILE A 128 -2.91 8.85 -8.39
C ILE A 128 -3.02 8.42 -9.85
N PHE A 129 -4.19 8.53 -10.43
CA PHE A 129 -4.49 8.18 -11.81
C PHE A 129 -5.74 8.91 -12.30
N GLU A 130 -5.94 8.96 -13.62
CA GLU A 130 -7.16 9.47 -14.23
C GLU A 130 -8.32 8.46 -14.13
N GLU A 131 -9.55 8.97 -14.00
CA GLU A 131 -10.76 8.16 -13.76
C GLU A 131 -11.00 7.09 -14.84
N ASP A 132 -10.77 7.41 -16.11
CA ASP A 132 -10.98 6.46 -17.21
C ASP A 132 -10.05 5.24 -17.14
N GLU A 133 -8.84 5.44 -16.63
CA GLU A 133 -7.89 4.34 -16.42
C GLU A 133 -8.29 3.47 -15.23
N LEU A 134 -8.91 4.04 -14.20
CA LEU A 134 -9.45 3.31 -13.06
C LEU A 134 -10.41 2.20 -13.50
N ILE A 135 -11.37 2.56 -14.35
CA ILE A 135 -12.42 1.64 -14.81
C ILE A 135 -11.77 0.41 -15.49
N LYS A 136 -10.82 0.65 -16.39
CA LYS A 136 -10.11 -0.43 -17.09
C LYS A 136 -9.38 -1.36 -16.12
N ARG A 137 -8.68 -0.79 -15.14
CA ARG A 137 -7.89 -1.56 -14.16
C ARG A 137 -8.76 -2.32 -13.16
N VAL A 138 -9.89 -1.75 -12.74
CA VAL A 138 -10.82 -2.42 -11.82
C VAL A 138 -11.47 -3.65 -12.47
N GLN A 139 -11.68 -3.63 -13.77
CA GLN A 139 -12.27 -4.71 -14.55
C GLN A 139 -11.24 -5.73 -15.09
N SER A 140 -9.94 -5.53 -14.85
CA SER A 140 -8.91 -6.43 -15.38
C SER A 140 -8.97 -7.83 -14.76
N ASN A 141 -8.70 -8.86 -15.55
CA ASN A 141 -8.68 -10.25 -15.13
C ASN A 141 -7.64 -10.53 -14.03
N ASP A 142 -6.49 -9.88 -14.08
CA ASP A 142 -5.43 -10.02 -13.08
C ASP A 142 -5.90 -9.69 -11.66
N ARG A 143 -6.93 -8.81 -11.55
CA ARG A 143 -7.50 -8.44 -10.27
C ARG A 143 -8.28 -9.58 -9.62
N ILE A 144 -8.89 -10.45 -10.44
CA ILE A 144 -9.71 -11.57 -10.02
C ILE A 144 -8.85 -12.70 -9.42
N GLU A 145 -7.67 -12.93 -10.00
CA GLU A 145 -6.79 -14.03 -9.61
C GLU A 145 -6.14 -13.82 -8.23
N TYR A 146 -6.07 -12.57 -7.74
CA TYR A 146 -5.28 -12.25 -6.55
C TYR A 146 -6.06 -12.10 -5.26
N SER A 147 -7.33 -11.74 -5.30
CA SER A 147 -8.17 -11.63 -4.09
C SER A 147 -9.64 -11.47 -4.45
N GLU A 148 -10.47 -12.30 -3.87
CA GLU A 148 -11.92 -12.23 -3.93
C GLU A 148 -12.46 -11.01 -3.17
N PHE A 149 -11.64 -10.44 -2.28
CA PHE A 149 -11.98 -9.30 -1.43
C PHE A 149 -11.62 -7.93 -2.02
N LYS A 150 -11.39 -7.84 -3.32
CA LYS A 150 -11.17 -6.57 -4.04
C LYS A 150 -12.43 -6.14 -4.77
N THR A 151 -12.84 -4.87 -4.58
CA THR A 151 -13.95 -4.33 -5.37
C THR A 151 -13.71 -4.47 -6.87
N ARG A 152 -14.73 -4.93 -7.58
CA ARG A 152 -14.76 -5.08 -9.05
C ARG A 152 -15.78 -4.16 -9.68
N ASP A 153 -16.55 -3.46 -8.85
CA ASP A 153 -17.59 -2.53 -9.28
C ASP A 153 -16.96 -1.21 -9.77
N PRO A 154 -17.01 -0.92 -11.07
CA PRO A 154 -16.47 0.30 -11.64
C PRO A 154 -17.26 1.54 -11.20
N ASP A 155 -18.58 1.44 -11.01
CA ASP A 155 -19.42 2.56 -10.62
C ASP A 155 -19.16 2.96 -9.17
N LEU A 156 -19.04 1.98 -8.28
CA LEU A 156 -18.64 2.22 -6.90
C LEU A 156 -17.23 2.83 -6.82
N SER A 157 -16.29 2.32 -7.61
CA SER A 157 -14.93 2.83 -7.67
C SER A 157 -14.88 4.26 -8.18
N LYS A 158 -15.67 4.57 -9.22
CA LYS A 158 -15.82 5.91 -9.80
C LYS A 158 -16.46 6.87 -8.81
N LYS A 159 -17.54 6.47 -8.15
CA LYS A 159 -18.19 7.28 -7.12
C LYS A 159 -17.19 7.62 -6.00
N ARG A 160 -16.48 6.64 -5.48
CA ARG A 160 -15.47 6.85 -4.42
C ARG A 160 -14.35 7.78 -4.86
N SER A 161 -13.84 7.65 -6.10
CA SER A 161 -12.77 8.51 -6.60
C SER A 161 -13.17 9.98 -6.77
N ARG A 162 -14.46 10.26 -6.93
CA ARG A 162 -15.01 11.62 -7.02
C ARG A 162 -15.32 12.25 -5.66
N GLU A 163 -15.72 11.43 -4.68
CA GLU A 163 -16.15 11.90 -3.36
C GLU A 163 -15.00 11.98 -2.34
N LEU A 164 -13.93 11.23 -2.56
CA LEU A 164 -12.81 11.07 -1.63
C LEU A 164 -11.49 11.36 -2.34
N ASN A 165 -10.50 11.81 -1.58
CA ASN A 165 -9.13 11.96 -2.07
C ASN A 165 -8.21 10.92 -1.40
N VAL A 166 -7.12 10.61 -2.06
CA VAL A 166 -6.04 9.88 -1.40
C VAL A 166 -5.48 10.73 -0.27
N PHE A 167 -5.33 10.12 0.89
CA PHE A 167 -4.77 10.77 2.08
C PHE A 167 -3.47 11.50 1.76
N TYR A 168 -3.34 12.72 2.26
CA TYR A 168 -2.14 13.52 2.16
C TYR A 168 -1.46 13.58 3.52
N SER A 169 -0.26 12.99 3.63
CA SER A 169 0.41 12.82 4.91
C SER A 169 1.10 14.09 5.43
N HIS A 170 1.32 15.07 4.57
CA HIS A 170 2.12 16.27 4.85
C HIS A 170 3.56 15.96 5.33
N HIS A 171 4.04 14.74 5.10
CA HIS A 171 5.40 14.36 5.46
C HIS A 171 6.40 14.95 4.45
N GLU A 172 7.56 15.42 4.92
CA GLU A 172 8.59 16.07 4.09
C GLU A 172 9.12 15.22 2.93
N ASN A 173 9.06 13.90 3.07
CA ASN A 173 9.46 12.94 2.05
C ASN A 173 8.26 12.39 1.26
N GLU A 174 7.07 12.97 1.40
CA GLU A 174 5.92 12.51 0.62
C GLU A 174 6.14 12.73 -0.88
N MET A 175 5.76 11.73 -1.65
CA MET A 175 5.82 11.75 -3.11
C MET A 175 4.43 11.51 -3.68
N THR A 176 4.02 12.30 -4.67
CA THR A 176 2.81 12.05 -5.45
C THR A 176 3.22 11.67 -6.87
N ILE A 177 2.78 10.50 -7.32
CA ILE A 177 3.09 9.98 -8.67
C ILE A 177 1.79 9.69 -9.38
N ASP A 178 1.57 10.39 -10.49
CA ASP A 178 0.54 10.02 -11.46
C ASP A 178 1.06 8.84 -12.30
N ASN A 179 0.37 7.71 -12.17
CA ASN A 179 0.73 6.48 -12.86
C ASN A 179 -0.26 6.09 -13.97
N THR A 180 -1.09 7.03 -14.43
CA THR A 180 -2.10 6.79 -15.48
C THR A 180 -1.51 6.08 -16.68
N ASN A 181 -0.40 6.61 -17.20
CA ASN A 181 0.25 6.11 -18.43
C ASN A 181 1.63 5.48 -18.15
N LEU A 182 1.87 5.04 -16.91
CA LEU A 182 3.17 4.48 -16.53
C LEU A 182 3.06 2.98 -16.26
N SER A 183 4.08 2.24 -16.68
CA SER A 183 4.25 0.87 -16.22
C SER A 183 4.66 0.84 -14.74
N ALA A 184 4.35 -0.26 -14.05
CA ALA A 184 4.75 -0.46 -12.66
C ALA A 184 6.27 -0.37 -12.46
N ASP A 185 7.05 -0.84 -13.44
CA ASP A 185 8.50 -0.76 -13.40
C ASP A 185 9.02 0.68 -13.49
N LEU A 186 8.40 1.53 -14.32
CA LEU A 186 8.75 2.95 -14.39
C LEU A 186 8.36 3.71 -13.12
N VAL A 187 7.22 3.38 -12.52
CA VAL A 187 6.81 3.95 -11.24
C VAL A 187 7.79 3.56 -10.14
N ALA A 188 8.17 2.27 -10.08
CA ALA A 188 9.17 1.78 -9.12
C ALA A 188 10.52 2.49 -9.29
N ASP A 189 10.98 2.69 -10.54
CA ASP A 189 12.23 3.42 -10.83
C ASP A 189 12.17 4.86 -10.35
N ARG A 190 11.05 5.56 -10.55
CA ARG A 190 10.85 6.92 -10.04
C ARG A 190 10.92 6.98 -8.52
N ILE A 191 10.26 6.04 -7.83
CA ILE A 191 10.30 5.96 -6.37
C ILE A 191 11.74 5.76 -5.90
N ILE A 192 12.48 4.82 -6.49
CA ILE A 192 13.87 4.52 -6.16
C ILE A 192 14.75 5.77 -6.33
N GLN A 193 14.64 6.43 -7.50
CA GLN A 193 15.43 7.64 -7.77
C GLN A 193 15.16 8.75 -6.75
N LEU A 194 13.90 8.98 -6.39
CA LEU A 194 13.53 9.99 -5.38
C LEU A 194 14.08 9.63 -3.99
N ILE A 195 14.03 8.36 -3.61
CA ILE A 195 14.62 7.87 -2.34
C ILE A 195 16.14 8.09 -2.35
N GLN A 196 16.82 7.70 -3.42
CA GLN A 196 18.27 7.88 -3.55
C GLN A 196 18.68 9.34 -3.47
N LEU A 197 17.94 10.24 -4.13
CA LEU A 197 18.17 11.69 -4.05
C LEU A 197 18.02 12.23 -2.63
N LYS A 198 16.99 11.76 -1.90
CA LYS A 198 16.74 12.19 -0.51
C LYS A 198 17.79 11.65 0.46
N LEU A 199 18.26 10.43 0.27
CA LEU A 199 19.27 9.80 1.10
C LEU A 199 20.70 10.13 0.67
N LYS A 200 20.89 10.77 -0.49
CA LYS A 200 22.20 11.10 -1.08
C LYS A 200 23.07 9.86 -1.33
N ILE A 201 22.47 8.78 -1.82
CA ILE A 201 23.11 7.49 -2.15
C ILE A 201 22.99 7.15 -3.63
#